data_2c733d88e118180ac99983dcae71e775
#
_entry.id   2c733d88e118180ac99983dcae71e775
#
_cell.length_a   1.000
_cell.length_b   1.000
_cell.length_c   1.000
_cell.angle_alpha   90.00
_cell.angle_beta   90.00
_cell.angle_gamma   90.00
#
_symmetry.space_group_name_H-M   'P 1'
#
loop_
_entity.id
_entity.type
_entity.pdbx_description
1 polymer ?
#
loop_
_entity_poly.entity_id
_entity_poly.type
_entity_poly.pdbx_seq_one_letter_code
_entity_poly.pdbx_strand_id
1 'polypeptide(L)'
;MFTPLPIVSIGAGGIVHDSHLPAYRKAGFPVHALIDPDRTKANALAGKFNVPHVFGTIAEALPQLSERCIFDVAVPASAILKVLPQLPDGAAVLIQKPMGETLAEAVAIERLCREKELTAAVNFQLRWAPVMRAAREYALTGLLGDLHEMEVHVSVFMPWDLWSFLATSPRLEILYHSIHYIDLCRAWFGNPRKVLAKTVRNPLTPALAATRSVIVLEYDDWKRVSISANHAHTYNGTQRSQVTWEGTEGALEAIMGVNLDYPLGKPDRLRYARRGGEWETVPTEGNWFPDAFIGSMGSLQAFVAGATSELPTRVSDALDTMRTVEAAYLSSQLDGQPLPEVGS
;
A
#
# COMPACT_ATOMS: atom_id res chain seq x y z
N MET A 1 -10.01 15.41 -19.40
CA MET A 1 -10.71 15.42 -18.11
C MET A 1 -11.87 14.45 -18.23
N PHE A 2 -12.11 13.57 -17.27
CA PHE A 2 -13.23 12.60 -17.30
C PHE A 2 -14.18 12.87 -16.13
N THR A 3 -15.43 12.42 -16.24
CA THR A 3 -16.39 12.49 -15.15
C THR A 3 -16.22 11.27 -14.25
N PRO A 4 -15.90 11.44 -12.95
CA PRO A 4 -15.76 10.32 -12.04
C PRO A 4 -17.04 9.51 -11.90
N LEU A 5 -16.93 8.19 -11.90
CA LEU A 5 -18.03 7.28 -11.63
C LEU A 5 -18.35 7.26 -10.12
N PRO A 6 -19.61 6.99 -9.75
CA PRO A 6 -19.99 6.79 -8.36
C PRO A 6 -19.20 5.66 -7.71
N ILE A 7 -18.77 5.86 -6.46
CA ILE A 7 -18.06 4.86 -5.67
C ILE A 7 -19.05 4.21 -4.69
N VAL A 8 -18.97 2.89 -4.61
CA VAL A 8 -19.67 2.06 -3.62
C VAL A 8 -18.62 1.43 -2.72
N SER A 9 -18.51 1.90 -1.48
CA SER A 9 -17.54 1.36 -0.52
C SER A 9 -18.11 0.14 0.21
N ILE A 10 -17.40 -0.96 0.15
CA ILE A 10 -17.71 -2.21 0.86
C ILE A 10 -16.74 -2.32 2.03
N GLY A 11 -17.28 -2.16 3.23
CA GLY A 11 -16.58 -1.94 4.47
C GLY A 11 -16.64 -0.48 4.92
N ALA A 12 -16.91 -0.28 6.23
CA ALA A 12 -16.92 1.03 6.88
C ALA A 12 -15.90 1.09 8.03
N GLY A 13 -14.72 0.46 7.84
CA GLY A 13 -13.65 0.36 8.82
C GLY A 13 -12.84 1.64 8.99
N GLY A 14 -11.85 1.61 9.90
CA GLY A 14 -10.98 2.75 10.20
C GLY A 14 -10.31 3.32 8.96
N ILE A 15 -9.79 2.49 8.06
CA ILE A 15 -9.13 2.98 6.84
C ILE A 15 -10.08 3.74 5.90
N VAL A 16 -11.34 3.34 5.84
CA VAL A 16 -12.38 4.04 5.08
C VAL A 16 -12.67 5.39 5.71
N HIS A 17 -12.80 5.41 7.05
CA HIS A 17 -13.03 6.62 7.84
C HIS A 17 -11.87 7.62 7.75
N ASP A 18 -10.64 7.15 7.93
CA ASP A 18 -9.47 8.01 8.11
C ASP A 18 -8.78 8.39 6.79
N SER A 19 -9.05 7.66 5.70
CA SER A 19 -8.31 7.83 4.46
C SER A 19 -9.17 7.84 3.19
N HIS A 20 -9.98 6.79 2.92
CA HIS A 20 -10.72 6.70 1.66
C HIS A 20 -11.73 7.83 1.50
N LEU A 21 -12.65 7.98 2.43
CA LEU A 21 -13.69 9.02 2.34
C LEU A 21 -13.12 10.46 2.40
N PRO A 22 -12.14 10.79 3.27
CA PRO A 22 -11.45 12.06 3.20
C PRO A 22 -10.81 12.34 1.84
N ALA A 23 -10.12 11.35 1.26
CA ALA A 23 -9.51 11.46 -0.05
C ALA A 23 -10.54 11.68 -1.16
N TYR A 24 -11.61 10.88 -1.18
CA TYR A 24 -12.66 10.97 -2.19
C TYR A 24 -13.39 12.31 -2.12
N ARG A 25 -13.68 12.79 -0.91
CA ARG A 25 -14.26 14.13 -0.72
C ARG A 25 -13.34 15.24 -1.22
N LYS A 26 -12.04 15.17 -0.92
CA LYS A 26 -11.03 16.13 -1.39
C LYS A 26 -10.91 16.14 -2.91
N ALA A 27 -10.99 14.96 -3.55
CA ALA A 27 -10.92 14.80 -4.99
C ALA A 27 -12.23 15.10 -5.74
N GLY A 28 -13.35 15.30 -5.03
CA GLY A 28 -14.66 15.43 -5.64
C GLY A 28 -15.18 14.12 -6.26
N PHE A 29 -14.70 12.96 -5.82
CA PHE A 29 -15.22 11.67 -6.25
C PHE A 29 -16.55 11.38 -5.53
N PRO A 30 -17.66 11.12 -6.27
CA PRO A 30 -18.95 10.90 -5.65
C PRO A 30 -19.00 9.53 -4.97
N VAL A 31 -19.17 9.50 -3.65
CA VAL A 31 -19.45 8.26 -2.91
C VAL A 31 -20.95 8.09 -2.81
N HIS A 32 -21.47 7.06 -3.44
CA HIS A 32 -22.91 6.82 -3.56
C HIS A 32 -23.46 5.95 -2.41
N ALA A 33 -22.70 4.96 -1.96
CA ALA A 33 -23.15 4.04 -0.93
C ALA A 33 -22.02 3.51 -0.05
N LEU A 34 -22.37 3.17 1.20
CA LEU A 34 -21.57 2.35 2.09
C LEU A 34 -22.31 1.01 2.33
N ILE A 35 -21.55 -0.09 2.29
CA ILE A 35 -22.05 -1.42 2.58
C ILE A 35 -21.24 -2.00 3.74
N ASP A 36 -21.89 -2.22 4.89
CA ASP A 36 -21.23 -2.86 6.04
C ASP A 36 -22.29 -3.61 6.86
N PRO A 37 -22.03 -4.86 7.29
CA PRO A 37 -22.97 -5.59 8.16
C PRO A 37 -23.29 -4.82 9.46
N ASP A 38 -22.35 -4.03 9.98
CA ASP A 38 -22.59 -3.10 11.08
C ASP A 38 -23.20 -1.79 10.53
N ARG A 39 -24.51 -1.79 10.36
CA ARG A 39 -25.27 -0.62 9.89
C ARG A 39 -25.14 0.59 10.81
N THR A 40 -24.94 0.42 12.10
CA THR A 40 -24.76 1.53 13.05
C THR A 40 -23.52 2.30 12.74
N LYS A 41 -22.40 1.59 12.56
CA LYS A 41 -21.12 2.14 12.15
C LYS A 41 -21.18 2.79 10.76
N ALA A 42 -21.80 2.10 9.80
CA ALA A 42 -21.94 2.60 8.44
C ALA A 42 -22.79 3.87 8.37
N ASN A 43 -23.91 3.94 9.11
CA ASN A 43 -24.76 5.13 9.18
C ASN A 43 -24.03 6.34 9.83
N ALA A 44 -23.29 6.11 10.90
CA ALA A 44 -22.49 7.15 11.53
C ALA A 44 -21.46 7.74 10.54
N LEU A 45 -20.81 6.86 9.79
CA LEU A 45 -19.83 7.26 8.77
C LEU A 45 -20.49 7.98 7.59
N ALA A 46 -21.61 7.47 7.10
CA ALA A 46 -22.40 8.08 6.02
C ALA A 46 -22.85 9.49 6.40
N GLY A 47 -23.34 9.70 7.63
CA GLY A 47 -23.71 11.03 8.12
C GLY A 47 -22.54 12.02 8.16
N LYS A 48 -21.34 11.57 8.58
CA LYS A 48 -20.13 12.40 8.62
C LYS A 48 -19.65 12.84 7.22
N PHE A 49 -19.81 11.99 6.22
CA PHE A 49 -19.31 12.24 4.87
C PHE A 49 -20.40 12.55 3.84
N ASN A 50 -21.66 12.67 4.26
CA ASN A 50 -22.82 12.91 3.41
C ASN A 50 -23.00 11.84 2.32
N VAL A 51 -22.79 10.56 2.66
CA VAL A 51 -23.04 9.45 1.75
C VAL A 51 -24.53 9.12 1.78
N PRO A 52 -25.24 9.14 0.62
CA PRO A 52 -26.70 9.10 0.59
C PRO A 52 -27.31 7.75 0.97
N HIS A 53 -26.59 6.64 0.75
CA HIS A 53 -27.16 5.30 0.94
C HIS A 53 -26.29 4.43 1.85
N VAL A 54 -26.95 3.61 2.70
CA VAL A 54 -26.30 2.61 3.56
C VAL A 54 -27.04 1.29 3.44
N PHE A 55 -26.29 0.23 3.16
CA PHE A 55 -26.81 -1.14 3.04
C PHE A 55 -26.08 -2.08 3.99
N GLY A 56 -26.74 -3.15 4.43
CA GLY A 56 -26.14 -4.20 5.24
C GLY A 56 -25.40 -5.25 4.42
N THR A 57 -25.82 -5.43 3.16
CA THR A 57 -25.29 -6.46 2.26
C THR A 57 -25.17 -5.95 0.83
N ILE A 58 -24.33 -6.59 0.04
CA ILE A 58 -24.18 -6.30 -1.40
C ILE A 58 -25.50 -6.60 -2.14
N ALA A 59 -26.18 -7.70 -1.78
CA ALA A 59 -27.43 -8.10 -2.39
C ALA A 59 -28.55 -7.03 -2.23
N GLU A 60 -28.60 -6.35 -1.09
CA GLU A 60 -29.54 -5.22 -0.87
C GLU A 60 -29.16 -3.99 -1.74
N ALA A 61 -27.88 -3.77 -1.93
CA ALA A 61 -27.38 -2.59 -2.63
C ALA A 61 -27.57 -2.69 -4.16
N LEU A 62 -27.22 -3.82 -4.78
CA LEU A 62 -27.14 -4.00 -6.22
C LEU A 62 -28.39 -3.50 -6.99
N PRO A 63 -29.65 -3.77 -6.57
CA PRO A 63 -30.82 -3.28 -7.29
C PRO A 63 -31.00 -1.75 -7.26
N GLN A 64 -30.27 -1.04 -6.40
CA GLN A 64 -30.39 0.39 -6.15
C GLN A 64 -29.16 1.17 -6.66
N LEU A 65 -28.15 0.47 -7.19
CA LEU A 65 -26.95 1.10 -7.74
C LEU A 65 -27.14 1.44 -9.21
N SER A 66 -26.39 2.43 -9.68
CA SER A 66 -26.27 2.70 -11.10
C SER A 66 -25.53 1.55 -11.80
N GLU A 67 -25.85 1.29 -13.07
CA GLU A 67 -25.18 0.26 -13.88
C GLU A 67 -23.66 0.46 -13.98
N ARG A 68 -23.18 1.69 -13.81
CA ARG A 68 -21.75 2.03 -13.84
C ARG A 68 -21.34 2.67 -12.52
N CYS A 69 -20.66 1.91 -11.70
CA CYS A 69 -20.03 2.38 -10.48
C CYS A 69 -18.69 1.66 -10.25
N ILE A 70 -17.90 2.17 -9.34
CA ILE A 70 -16.66 1.51 -8.88
C ILE A 70 -16.88 0.98 -7.47
N PHE A 71 -16.58 -0.30 -7.26
CA PHE A 71 -16.60 -0.91 -5.94
C PHE A 71 -15.24 -0.71 -5.26
N ASP A 72 -15.25 -0.07 -4.10
CA ASP A 72 -14.10 0.08 -3.22
C ASP A 72 -14.19 -1.01 -2.13
N VAL A 73 -13.47 -2.12 -2.33
CA VAL A 73 -13.53 -3.30 -1.46
C VAL A 73 -12.51 -3.13 -0.32
N ALA A 74 -12.94 -2.46 0.75
CA ALA A 74 -12.13 -2.09 1.92
C ALA A 74 -12.42 -3.00 3.13
N VAL A 75 -12.36 -4.30 2.91
CA VAL A 75 -12.56 -5.35 3.91
C VAL A 75 -11.23 -6.00 4.33
N PRO A 76 -11.18 -6.71 5.47
CA PRO A 76 -10.01 -7.52 5.81
C PRO A 76 -9.63 -8.51 4.69
N ALA A 77 -8.34 -8.81 4.55
CA ALA A 77 -7.82 -9.67 3.48
C ALA A 77 -8.55 -11.02 3.39
N SER A 78 -8.85 -11.63 4.54
CA SER A 78 -9.59 -12.90 4.65
C SER A 78 -11.05 -12.87 4.15
N ALA A 79 -11.60 -11.66 3.94
CA ALA A 79 -12.97 -11.49 3.46
C ALA A 79 -13.06 -11.24 1.95
N ILE A 80 -11.97 -10.92 1.27
CA ILE A 80 -11.95 -10.54 -0.15
C ILE A 80 -12.58 -11.63 -1.03
N LEU A 81 -12.17 -12.89 -0.86
CA LEU A 81 -12.71 -14.03 -1.62
C LEU A 81 -14.19 -14.31 -1.36
N LYS A 82 -14.77 -13.76 -0.29
CA LYS A 82 -16.22 -13.86 0.01
C LYS A 82 -17.00 -12.71 -0.63
N VAL A 83 -16.35 -11.57 -0.84
CA VAL A 83 -16.96 -10.34 -1.37
C VAL A 83 -16.97 -10.35 -2.90
N LEU A 84 -15.84 -10.61 -3.54
CA LEU A 84 -15.69 -10.49 -4.99
C LEU A 84 -16.70 -11.35 -5.80
N PRO A 85 -17.05 -12.58 -5.42
CA PRO A 85 -18.06 -13.37 -6.14
C PRO A 85 -19.44 -12.72 -6.22
N GLN A 86 -19.77 -11.85 -5.26
CA GLN A 86 -21.07 -11.18 -5.18
C GLN A 86 -21.17 -9.94 -6.09
N LEU A 87 -20.06 -9.45 -6.62
CA LEU A 87 -20.06 -8.30 -7.52
C LEU A 87 -20.52 -8.71 -8.93
N PRO A 88 -21.11 -7.79 -9.69
CA PRO A 88 -21.45 -8.04 -11.09
C PRO A 88 -20.21 -8.38 -11.94
N ASP A 89 -20.37 -9.22 -12.95
CA ASP A 89 -19.33 -9.48 -13.93
C ASP A 89 -18.98 -8.18 -14.69
N GLY A 90 -17.73 -7.99 -15.04
CA GLY A 90 -17.23 -6.77 -15.68
C GLY A 90 -17.11 -5.55 -14.75
N ALA A 91 -17.43 -5.68 -13.46
CA ALA A 91 -17.37 -4.55 -12.52
C ALA A 91 -15.96 -3.99 -12.37
N ALA A 92 -15.88 -2.66 -12.13
CA ALA A 92 -14.64 -1.99 -11.74
C ALA A 92 -14.44 -2.07 -10.21
N VAL A 93 -13.26 -2.49 -9.77
CA VAL A 93 -13.01 -2.81 -8.36
C VAL A 93 -11.66 -2.30 -7.90
N LEU A 94 -11.63 -1.53 -6.82
CA LEU A 94 -10.41 -1.23 -6.05
C LEU A 94 -10.38 -2.12 -4.81
N ILE A 95 -9.42 -3.02 -4.72
CA ILE A 95 -9.27 -3.96 -3.61
C ILE A 95 -8.27 -3.42 -2.61
N GLN A 96 -8.61 -3.38 -1.31
CA GLN A 96 -7.64 -3.00 -0.28
C GLN A 96 -6.53 -4.05 -0.13
N LYS A 97 -5.31 -3.55 0.07
CA LYS A 97 -4.15 -4.42 0.36
C LYS A 97 -4.23 -4.99 1.80
N PRO A 98 -3.63 -6.16 2.06
CA PRO A 98 -3.02 -7.05 1.08
C PRO A 98 -4.07 -7.80 0.26
N MET A 99 -3.70 -8.23 -0.94
CA MET A 99 -4.54 -9.05 -1.82
C MET A 99 -4.56 -10.51 -1.35
N GLY A 100 -5.26 -10.76 -0.22
CA GLY A 100 -5.24 -12.04 0.50
C GLY A 100 -4.15 -12.10 1.58
N GLU A 101 -4.22 -13.09 2.45
CA GLU A 101 -3.26 -13.31 3.55
C GLU A 101 -2.10 -14.22 3.13
N THR A 102 -2.27 -14.96 2.02
CA THR A 102 -1.31 -15.89 1.46
C THR A 102 -1.17 -15.70 -0.05
N LEU A 103 -0.07 -16.21 -0.63
CA LEU A 103 0.10 -16.24 -2.08
C LEU A 103 -0.99 -17.07 -2.76
N ALA A 104 -1.43 -18.17 -2.15
CA ALA A 104 -2.51 -19.01 -2.69
C ALA A 104 -3.83 -18.25 -2.80
N GLU A 105 -4.18 -17.45 -1.78
CA GLU A 105 -5.36 -16.57 -1.84
C GLU A 105 -5.19 -15.47 -2.89
N ALA A 106 -4.01 -14.86 -3.01
CA ALA A 106 -3.73 -13.87 -4.05
C ALA A 106 -3.92 -14.43 -5.46
N VAL A 107 -3.46 -15.65 -5.72
CA VAL A 107 -3.67 -16.37 -6.98
C VAL A 107 -5.16 -16.64 -7.21
N ALA A 108 -5.90 -17.04 -6.16
CA ALA A 108 -7.34 -17.28 -6.27
C ALA A 108 -8.12 -15.99 -6.56
N ILE A 109 -7.72 -14.87 -5.94
CA ILE A 109 -8.31 -13.54 -6.18
C ILE A 109 -8.06 -13.10 -7.64
N GLU A 110 -6.81 -13.21 -8.12
CA GLU A 110 -6.48 -12.86 -9.51
C GLU A 110 -7.30 -13.71 -10.50
N ARG A 111 -7.36 -15.03 -10.28
CA ARG A 111 -8.15 -15.94 -11.11
C ARG A 111 -9.63 -15.55 -11.12
N LEU A 112 -10.20 -15.28 -9.96
CA LEU A 112 -11.61 -14.87 -9.83
C LEU A 112 -11.88 -13.55 -10.55
N CYS A 113 -10.98 -12.57 -10.42
CA CYS A 113 -11.11 -11.30 -11.13
C CYS A 113 -11.11 -11.51 -12.66
N ARG A 114 -10.27 -12.41 -13.16
CA ARG A 114 -10.22 -12.75 -14.59
C ARG A 114 -11.47 -13.52 -15.04
N GLU A 115 -11.93 -14.51 -14.29
CA GLU A 115 -13.13 -15.30 -14.59
C GLU A 115 -14.41 -14.44 -14.63
N LYS A 116 -14.48 -13.42 -13.77
CA LYS A 116 -15.59 -12.45 -13.74
C LYS A 116 -15.35 -11.21 -14.60
N GLU A 117 -14.26 -11.17 -15.37
CA GLU A 117 -13.89 -10.03 -16.23
C GLU A 117 -13.80 -8.70 -15.47
N LEU A 118 -13.45 -8.73 -14.16
CA LEU A 118 -13.37 -7.53 -13.34
C LEU A 118 -12.21 -6.63 -13.79
N THR A 119 -12.49 -5.33 -13.93
CA THR A 119 -11.43 -4.32 -14.01
C THR A 119 -10.93 -4.01 -12.61
N ALA A 120 -9.99 -4.82 -12.12
CA ALA A 120 -9.58 -4.80 -10.74
C ALA A 120 -8.16 -4.27 -10.53
N ALA A 121 -8.00 -3.37 -9.56
CA ALA A 121 -6.74 -2.84 -9.06
C ALA A 121 -6.62 -3.05 -7.55
N VAL A 122 -5.38 -3.11 -7.05
CA VAL A 122 -5.09 -3.16 -5.61
C VAL A 122 -4.64 -1.80 -5.11
N ASN A 123 -5.12 -1.42 -3.93
CA ASN A 123 -4.86 -0.11 -3.33
C ASN A 123 -3.44 0.00 -2.75
N PHE A 124 -2.44 -0.07 -3.63
CA PHE A 124 -1.04 0.23 -3.31
C PHE A 124 -0.81 1.74 -3.40
N GLN A 125 -1.50 2.47 -2.54
CA GLN A 125 -1.58 3.93 -2.59
C GLN A 125 -0.23 4.63 -2.40
N LEU A 126 0.78 4.00 -1.78
CA LEU A 126 2.09 4.64 -1.59
C LEU A 126 2.74 5.10 -2.90
N ARG A 127 2.52 4.38 -4.02
CA ARG A 127 2.97 4.83 -5.35
C ARG A 127 2.43 6.22 -5.72
N TRP A 128 1.29 6.60 -5.14
CA TRP A 128 0.55 7.83 -5.44
C TRP A 128 0.74 8.92 -4.38
N ALA A 129 1.51 8.66 -3.32
CA ALA A 129 1.82 9.68 -2.34
C ALA A 129 2.49 10.87 -3.05
N PRO A 130 2.08 12.12 -2.74
CA PRO A 130 2.61 13.30 -3.44
C PRO A 130 4.13 13.34 -3.48
N VAL A 131 4.77 13.02 -2.36
CA VAL A 131 6.22 12.95 -2.23
C VAL A 131 6.85 11.87 -3.13
N MET A 132 6.19 10.71 -3.30
CA MET A 132 6.69 9.62 -4.17
C MET A 132 6.50 9.95 -5.65
N ARG A 133 5.42 10.64 -6.00
CA ARG A 133 5.18 11.15 -7.35
C ARG A 133 6.21 12.21 -7.73
N ALA A 134 6.45 13.18 -6.85
CA ALA A 134 7.46 14.20 -7.07
C ALA A 134 8.87 13.58 -7.22
N ALA A 135 9.22 12.60 -6.38
CA ALA A 135 10.47 11.86 -6.51
C ALA A 135 10.59 11.19 -7.89
N ARG A 136 9.51 10.57 -8.38
CA ARG A 136 9.50 9.93 -9.70
C ARG A 136 9.63 10.94 -10.84
N GLU A 137 8.97 12.09 -10.75
CA GLU A 137 9.09 13.18 -11.72
C GLU A 137 10.55 13.68 -11.80
N TYR A 138 11.22 13.86 -10.65
CA TYR A 138 12.64 14.21 -10.62
C TYR A 138 13.53 13.14 -11.26
N ALA A 139 13.29 11.87 -10.97
CA ALA A 139 14.05 10.78 -11.59
C ALA A 139 13.89 10.75 -13.12
N LEU A 140 12.68 11.02 -13.63
CA LEU A 140 12.40 11.06 -15.07
C LEU A 140 13.10 12.23 -15.80
N THR A 141 13.53 13.27 -15.11
CA THR A 141 14.34 14.36 -15.72
C THR A 141 15.78 13.96 -16.03
N GLY A 142 16.23 12.78 -15.58
CA GLY A 142 17.60 12.30 -15.72
C GLY A 142 18.58 12.87 -14.68
N LEU A 143 18.12 13.66 -13.72
CA LEU A 143 18.96 14.27 -12.68
C LEU A 143 19.66 13.28 -11.75
N LEU A 144 19.15 12.06 -11.66
CA LEU A 144 19.77 11.01 -10.86
C LEU A 144 20.81 10.20 -11.64
N GLY A 145 20.82 10.27 -12.98
CA GLY A 145 21.59 9.35 -13.81
C GLY A 145 21.04 7.92 -13.72
N ASP A 146 21.91 6.91 -13.74
CA ASP A 146 21.53 5.51 -13.62
C ASP A 146 21.25 5.17 -12.15
N LEU A 147 20.00 4.87 -11.82
CA LEU A 147 19.58 4.43 -10.49
C LEU A 147 20.14 3.05 -10.16
N HIS A 148 20.81 2.95 -9.01
CA HIS A 148 21.44 1.69 -8.57
C HIS A 148 21.12 1.30 -7.12
N GLU A 149 20.63 2.23 -6.28
CA GLU A 149 20.33 1.96 -4.88
C GLU A 149 18.95 2.53 -4.53
N MET A 150 18.19 1.80 -3.73
CA MET A 150 17.00 2.31 -3.04
C MET A 150 16.96 1.73 -1.64
N GLU A 151 16.83 2.59 -0.65
CA GLU A 151 16.70 2.19 0.75
C GLU A 151 15.39 2.68 1.34
N VAL A 152 14.72 1.80 2.08
CA VAL A 152 13.56 2.13 2.89
C VAL A 152 13.91 1.87 4.35
N HIS A 153 13.86 2.91 5.17
CA HIS A 153 14.09 2.78 6.60
C HIS A 153 12.90 3.29 7.39
N VAL A 154 12.20 2.38 8.06
CA VAL A 154 11.05 2.68 8.91
C VAL A 154 11.30 2.12 10.30
N SER A 155 11.42 3.02 11.28
CA SER A 155 11.58 2.69 12.70
C SER A 155 10.64 3.59 13.50
N VAL A 156 9.42 3.10 13.75
CA VAL A 156 8.30 3.87 14.29
C VAL A 156 7.49 3.03 15.28
N PHE A 157 6.70 3.69 16.09
CA PHE A 157 5.65 3.03 16.86
C PHE A 157 4.38 2.89 16.02
N MET A 158 3.85 1.68 15.92
CA MET A 158 2.58 1.41 15.26
C MET A 158 1.58 0.93 16.32
N PRO A 159 0.44 1.60 16.50
CA PRO A 159 -0.60 1.19 17.45
C PRO A 159 -1.42 0.02 16.86
N TRP A 160 -0.87 -1.19 16.95
CA TRP A 160 -1.45 -2.41 16.39
C TRP A 160 -2.85 -2.75 16.91
N ASP A 161 -3.19 -2.29 18.10
CA ASP A 161 -4.48 -2.45 18.77
C ASP A 161 -5.64 -1.72 18.05
N LEU A 162 -5.34 -0.75 17.20
CA LEU A 162 -6.35 -0.14 16.32
C LEU A 162 -7.00 -1.15 15.36
N TRP A 163 -6.34 -2.29 15.11
CA TRP A 163 -6.82 -3.34 14.20
C TRP A 163 -6.84 -4.69 14.92
N SER A 164 -7.94 -4.98 15.61
CA SER A 164 -8.09 -6.19 16.43
C SER A 164 -7.82 -7.49 15.68
N PHE A 165 -8.12 -7.56 14.37
CA PHE A 165 -7.86 -8.74 13.54
C PHE A 165 -6.37 -9.04 13.36
N LEU A 166 -5.49 -8.06 13.55
CA LEU A 166 -4.03 -8.25 13.46
C LEU A 166 -3.44 -8.96 14.67
N ALA A 167 -4.13 -8.92 15.82
CA ALA A 167 -3.64 -9.55 17.04
C ALA A 167 -3.44 -11.07 16.92
N THR A 168 -4.20 -11.72 16.04
CA THR A 168 -4.13 -13.16 15.79
C THR A 168 -3.49 -13.53 14.45
N SER A 169 -3.07 -12.54 13.66
CA SER A 169 -2.45 -12.79 12.36
C SER A 169 -1.08 -13.45 12.53
N PRO A 170 -0.81 -14.60 11.89
CA PRO A 170 0.50 -15.25 11.95
C PRO A 170 1.56 -14.51 11.13
N ARG A 171 1.16 -13.63 10.21
CA ARG A 171 2.01 -12.82 9.34
C ARG A 171 1.63 -11.36 9.52
N LEU A 172 2.52 -10.52 10.00
CA LEU A 172 2.14 -9.17 10.39
C LEU A 172 2.92 -8.11 9.61
N GLU A 173 4.19 -7.86 9.96
CA GLU A 173 4.93 -6.70 9.48
C GLU A 173 5.09 -6.68 7.96
N ILE A 174 5.63 -7.74 7.35
CA ILE A 174 5.88 -7.77 5.90
C ILE A 174 4.56 -7.69 5.12
N LEU A 175 3.55 -8.43 5.54
CA LEU A 175 2.26 -8.54 4.83
C LEU A 175 1.41 -7.27 4.94
N TYR A 176 1.40 -6.60 6.08
CA TYR A 176 0.50 -5.47 6.32
C TYR A 176 1.17 -4.10 6.22
N HIS A 177 2.51 -4.03 6.35
CA HIS A 177 3.27 -2.78 6.28
C HIS A 177 4.35 -2.77 5.20
N SER A 178 5.36 -3.63 5.28
CA SER A 178 6.45 -3.64 4.28
C SER A 178 5.98 -3.97 2.87
N ILE A 179 4.80 -4.56 2.69
CA ILE A 179 4.17 -4.76 1.38
C ILE A 179 4.05 -3.46 0.58
N HIS A 180 3.81 -2.30 1.24
CA HIS A 180 3.80 -1.01 0.58
C HIS A 180 5.16 -0.63 0.01
N TYR A 181 6.21 -0.92 0.77
CA TYR A 181 7.59 -0.62 0.37
C TYR A 181 8.06 -1.58 -0.71
N ILE A 182 7.74 -2.86 -0.59
CA ILE A 182 8.01 -3.88 -1.62
C ILE A 182 7.34 -3.46 -2.94
N ASP A 183 6.08 -3.07 -2.88
CA ASP A 183 5.32 -2.61 -4.04
C ASP A 183 5.93 -1.34 -4.66
N LEU A 184 6.32 -0.37 -3.82
CA LEU A 184 6.99 0.84 -4.27
C LEU A 184 8.32 0.51 -4.95
N CYS A 185 9.16 -0.35 -4.36
CA CYS A 185 10.44 -0.77 -4.93
C CYS A 185 10.25 -1.46 -6.29
N ARG A 186 9.23 -2.32 -6.41
CA ARG A 186 8.87 -2.93 -7.70
C ARG A 186 8.42 -1.91 -8.74
N ALA A 187 7.72 -0.85 -8.33
CA ALA A 187 7.33 0.22 -9.24
C ALA A 187 8.54 1.00 -9.81
N TRP A 188 9.68 1.00 -9.11
CA TRP A 188 10.91 1.66 -9.55
C TRP A 188 11.84 0.73 -10.34
N PHE A 189 12.03 -0.51 -9.90
CA PHE A 189 13.04 -1.42 -10.43
C PHE A 189 12.48 -2.67 -11.11
N GLY A 190 11.15 -2.84 -11.14
CA GLY A 190 10.52 -4.08 -11.60
C GLY A 190 10.61 -5.21 -10.58
N ASN A 191 10.41 -6.45 -11.04
CA ASN A 191 10.47 -7.62 -10.18
C ASN A 191 11.92 -7.98 -9.82
N PRO A 192 12.23 -8.22 -8.53
CA PRO A 192 13.55 -8.69 -8.14
C PRO A 192 13.80 -10.13 -8.61
N ARG A 193 15.06 -10.48 -8.84
CA ARG A 193 15.48 -11.87 -9.15
C ARG A 193 15.42 -12.77 -7.93
N LYS A 194 15.82 -12.23 -6.76
CA LYS A 194 15.86 -12.93 -5.48
C LYS A 194 15.47 -12.00 -4.34
N VAL A 195 15.08 -12.61 -3.23
CA VAL A 195 14.75 -11.92 -1.99
C VAL A 195 15.50 -12.59 -0.84
N LEU A 196 16.21 -11.78 -0.07
CA LEU A 196 16.83 -12.16 1.20
C LEU A 196 16.09 -11.43 2.32
N ALA A 197 15.62 -12.13 3.34
CA ALA A 197 14.89 -11.48 4.42
C ALA A 197 15.05 -12.20 5.76
N LYS A 198 14.94 -11.42 6.84
CA LYS A 198 14.73 -11.93 8.20
C LYS A 198 13.68 -11.08 8.89
N THR A 199 12.62 -11.72 9.36
CA THR A 199 11.60 -11.09 10.19
C THR A 199 11.63 -11.71 11.58
N VAL A 200 11.51 -10.87 12.62
CA VAL A 200 11.64 -11.29 14.02
C VAL A 200 10.60 -10.61 14.92
N ARG A 201 10.22 -11.30 15.98
CA ARG A 201 9.32 -10.74 17.00
C ARG A 201 10.03 -9.66 17.81
N ASN A 202 9.24 -8.76 18.39
CA ASN A 202 9.75 -7.74 19.32
C ASN A 202 9.37 -8.11 20.76
N PRO A 203 10.31 -8.06 21.72
CA PRO A 203 10.02 -8.36 23.11
C PRO A 203 9.02 -7.39 23.76
N LEU A 204 8.85 -6.17 23.21
CA LEU A 204 7.84 -5.22 23.67
C LEU A 204 6.43 -5.54 23.19
N THR A 205 6.28 -6.41 22.19
CA THR A 205 4.99 -6.86 21.65
C THR A 205 4.92 -8.38 21.59
N PRO A 206 5.04 -9.09 22.73
CA PRO A 206 5.22 -10.55 22.76
C PRO A 206 4.00 -11.34 22.30
N ALA A 207 2.81 -10.73 22.32
CA ALA A 207 1.59 -11.35 21.84
C ALA A 207 1.43 -11.31 20.31
N LEU A 208 2.15 -10.41 19.63
CA LEU A 208 2.06 -10.25 18.18
C LEU A 208 3.04 -11.18 17.45
N ALA A 209 2.77 -11.43 16.19
CA ALA A 209 3.72 -11.99 15.24
C ALA A 209 4.93 -11.03 15.05
N ALA A 210 5.84 -11.35 14.12
CA ALA A 210 7.02 -10.53 13.88
C ALA A 210 6.63 -9.10 13.45
N THR A 211 7.22 -8.09 14.12
CA THR A 211 7.00 -6.66 13.89
C THR A 211 8.26 -5.92 13.41
N ARG A 212 9.34 -6.67 13.16
CA ARG A 212 10.62 -6.14 12.68
C ARG A 212 11.13 -7.00 11.53
N SER A 213 11.55 -6.35 10.45
CA SER A 213 12.03 -7.06 9.25
C SER A 213 13.20 -6.33 8.61
N VAL A 214 14.10 -7.10 8.01
CA VAL A 214 15.08 -6.63 7.05
C VAL A 214 14.88 -7.43 5.77
N ILE A 215 14.78 -6.75 4.64
CA ILE A 215 14.55 -7.36 3.33
C ILE A 215 15.56 -6.75 2.35
N VAL A 216 16.22 -7.59 1.56
CA VAL A 216 17.06 -7.18 0.44
C VAL A 216 16.45 -7.75 -0.83
N LEU A 217 16.19 -6.89 -1.81
CA LEU A 217 15.73 -7.25 -3.14
C LEU A 217 16.91 -7.21 -4.11
N GLU A 218 17.25 -8.35 -4.68
CA GLU A 218 18.37 -8.50 -5.61
C GLU A 218 17.89 -8.40 -7.06
N TYR A 219 18.52 -7.56 -7.84
CA TYR A 219 18.21 -7.34 -9.26
C TYR A 219 19.34 -7.84 -10.17
N ASP A 220 20.48 -7.17 -10.13
CA ASP A 220 21.69 -7.48 -10.90
C ASP A 220 22.94 -7.14 -10.05
N ASP A 221 24.12 -7.12 -10.66
CA ASP A 221 25.37 -6.86 -9.95
C ASP A 221 25.54 -5.38 -9.54
N TRP A 222 24.67 -4.49 -10.02
CA TRP A 222 24.76 -3.04 -9.81
C TRP A 222 23.60 -2.47 -9.01
N LYS A 223 22.46 -3.16 -8.95
CA LYS A 223 21.24 -2.65 -8.32
C LYS A 223 20.90 -3.42 -7.05
N ARG A 224 20.73 -2.68 -5.97
CA ARG A 224 20.28 -3.22 -4.70
C ARG A 224 19.11 -2.40 -4.14
N VAL A 225 18.18 -3.08 -3.50
CA VAL A 225 17.14 -2.45 -2.69
C VAL A 225 17.16 -3.05 -1.30
N SER A 226 17.16 -2.21 -0.27
CA SER A 226 17.06 -2.64 1.12
C SER A 226 15.85 -2.02 1.82
N ILE A 227 15.14 -2.82 2.62
CA ILE A 227 14.02 -2.39 3.45
C ILE A 227 14.33 -2.81 4.89
N SER A 228 14.42 -1.83 5.80
CA SER A 228 14.57 -2.06 7.23
C SER A 228 13.35 -1.50 7.95
N ALA A 229 12.56 -2.36 8.59
CA ALA A 229 11.33 -1.98 9.27
C ALA A 229 11.32 -2.43 10.74
N ASN A 230 10.98 -1.51 11.66
CA ASN A 230 10.70 -1.77 13.06
C ASN A 230 9.47 -0.97 13.48
N HIS A 231 8.33 -1.65 13.58
CA HIS A 231 7.05 -1.03 13.94
C HIS A 231 6.71 -1.09 15.43
N ALA A 232 7.70 -1.40 16.27
CA ALA A 232 7.57 -1.38 17.73
C ALA A 232 8.61 -0.44 18.38
N HIS A 233 9.06 0.59 17.66
CA HIS A 233 10.03 1.56 18.14
C HIS A 233 9.34 2.66 18.95
N THR A 234 9.64 2.75 20.23
CA THR A 234 8.97 3.65 21.18
C THR A 234 9.81 4.85 21.64
N TYR A 235 11.01 5.01 21.10
CA TYR A 235 11.93 6.07 21.53
C TYR A 235 11.73 7.34 20.71
N ASN A 236 11.14 8.36 21.37
CA ASN A 236 10.89 9.66 20.74
C ASN A 236 12.18 10.34 20.28
N GLY A 237 12.10 11.02 19.14
CA GLY A 237 13.22 11.76 18.56
C GLY A 237 14.19 10.92 17.72
N THR A 238 14.05 9.59 17.72
CA THR A 238 14.86 8.68 16.91
C THR A 238 14.05 7.88 15.89
N GLN A 239 12.76 8.21 15.75
CA GLN A 239 11.91 7.62 14.71
C GLN A 239 12.43 7.99 13.32
N ARG A 240 12.33 7.02 12.41
CA ARG A 240 12.66 7.18 11.00
C ARG A 240 11.53 6.65 10.14
N SER A 241 11.26 7.34 9.07
CA SER A 241 10.31 6.89 8.05
C SER A 241 10.69 7.55 6.73
N GLN A 242 11.66 6.94 6.04
CA GLN A 242 12.29 7.53 4.87
C GLN A 242 12.50 6.52 3.75
N VAL A 243 12.55 7.05 2.54
CA VAL A 243 13.01 6.35 1.34
C VAL A 243 14.11 7.18 0.72
N THR A 244 15.22 6.55 0.36
CA THR A 244 16.32 7.18 -0.40
C THR A 244 16.51 6.46 -1.71
N TRP A 245 16.88 7.23 -2.73
CA TRP A 245 17.27 6.72 -4.05
C TRP A 245 18.62 7.33 -4.40
N GLU A 246 19.56 6.49 -4.82
CA GLU A 246 20.85 6.93 -5.32
C GLU A 246 21.05 6.50 -6.76
N GLY A 247 21.53 7.44 -7.54
CA GLY A 247 21.96 7.23 -8.90
C GLY A 247 23.37 7.77 -9.13
N THR A 248 23.88 7.60 -10.33
CA THR A 248 25.25 7.99 -10.67
C THR A 248 25.50 9.51 -10.63
N GLU A 249 24.44 10.32 -10.74
CA GLU A 249 24.56 11.79 -10.82
C GLU A 249 23.84 12.53 -9.68
N GLY A 250 23.00 11.85 -8.91
CA GLY A 250 22.29 12.48 -7.81
C GLY A 250 21.53 11.50 -6.93
N ALA A 251 20.95 12.03 -5.86
CA ALA A 251 20.16 11.27 -4.91
C ALA A 251 18.87 12.02 -4.51
N LEU A 252 17.87 11.26 -4.09
CA LEU A 252 16.63 11.76 -3.51
C LEU A 252 16.44 11.17 -2.12
N GLU A 253 15.84 11.94 -1.22
CA GLU A 253 15.36 11.46 0.07
C GLU A 253 13.93 11.94 0.30
N ALA A 254 13.01 11.00 0.53
CA ALA A 254 11.64 11.27 0.93
C ALA A 254 11.41 10.88 2.39
N ILE A 255 10.77 11.76 3.16
CA ILE A 255 10.29 11.48 4.51
C ILE A 255 8.77 11.26 4.45
N MET A 256 8.32 10.10 4.91
CA MET A 256 6.91 9.72 5.00
C MET A 256 6.38 10.11 6.38
N GLY A 257 5.75 11.28 6.46
CA GLY A 257 5.42 11.91 7.73
C GLY A 257 4.34 11.18 8.54
N VAL A 258 3.38 10.53 7.89
CA VAL A 258 2.28 9.84 8.59
C VAL A 258 2.78 8.77 9.56
N ASN A 259 3.85 8.08 9.25
CA ASN A 259 4.43 7.05 10.12
C ASN A 259 5.09 7.64 11.39
N LEU A 260 5.46 8.93 11.37
CA LEU A 260 6.19 9.55 12.48
C LEU A 260 5.28 9.99 13.63
N ASP A 261 3.97 10.03 13.41
CA ASP A 261 2.97 10.40 14.42
C ASP A 261 1.57 9.87 14.01
N TYR A 262 1.46 8.57 13.75
CA TYR A 262 0.21 7.96 13.31
C TYR A 262 -0.87 8.01 14.41
N PRO A 263 -2.15 8.36 14.10
CA PRO A 263 -2.72 8.60 12.75
C PRO A 263 -2.66 10.07 12.29
N LEU A 264 -2.26 11.01 13.13
CA LEU A 264 -2.23 12.45 12.79
C LEU A 264 -1.21 12.74 11.69
N GLY A 265 -0.03 12.13 11.79
CA GLY A 265 1.08 12.32 10.87
C GLY A 265 1.81 13.66 11.04
N LYS A 266 3.00 13.72 10.46
CA LYS A 266 3.78 14.92 10.23
C LYS A 266 3.78 15.21 8.72
N PRO A 267 4.16 16.42 8.28
CA PRO A 267 4.29 16.71 6.85
C PRO A 267 5.32 15.80 6.17
N ASP A 268 4.99 15.32 4.97
CA ASP A 268 5.95 14.66 4.09
C ASP A 268 6.99 15.68 3.60
N ARG A 269 8.19 15.22 3.28
CA ARG A 269 9.28 16.06 2.76
C ARG A 269 10.05 15.33 1.69
N LEU A 270 10.52 16.07 0.68
CA LEU A 270 11.41 15.58 -0.36
C LEU A 270 12.64 16.47 -0.44
N ARG A 271 13.81 15.84 -0.56
CA ARG A 271 15.08 16.53 -0.82
C ARG A 271 15.78 15.87 -2.00
N TYR A 272 16.54 16.66 -2.70
CA TYR A 272 17.39 16.25 -3.81
C TYR A 272 18.82 16.76 -3.60
N ALA A 273 19.82 15.99 -4.02
CA ALA A 273 21.20 16.43 -4.11
C ALA A 273 21.82 15.92 -5.40
N ARG A 274 22.62 16.78 -6.07
CA ARG A 274 23.54 16.31 -7.11
C ARG A 274 24.75 15.64 -6.46
N ARG A 275 25.40 14.77 -7.17
CA ARG A 275 26.63 14.13 -6.70
C ARG A 275 27.67 15.18 -6.27
N GLY A 276 28.07 15.10 -4.99
CA GLY A 276 29.00 16.08 -4.39
C GLY A 276 28.41 17.45 -4.05
N GLY A 277 27.10 17.65 -4.25
CA GLY A 277 26.38 18.88 -3.92
C GLY A 277 25.67 18.83 -2.56
N GLU A 278 25.07 19.94 -2.19
CA GLU A 278 24.25 20.06 -0.99
C GLU A 278 22.82 19.58 -1.25
N TRP A 279 22.14 19.19 -0.16
CA TRP A 279 20.73 18.79 -0.22
C TRP A 279 19.82 20.00 -0.35
N GLU A 280 18.98 19.99 -1.35
CA GLU A 280 17.97 21.01 -1.63
C GLU A 280 16.56 20.46 -1.34
N THR A 281 15.70 21.28 -0.73
CA THR A 281 14.30 20.90 -0.51
C THR A 281 13.53 21.00 -1.82
N VAL A 282 12.81 19.94 -2.17
CA VAL A 282 11.86 19.91 -3.29
C VAL A 282 10.46 20.23 -2.72
N PRO A 283 9.82 21.30 -3.16
CA PRO A 283 8.46 21.61 -2.74
C PRO A 283 7.49 20.50 -3.13
N THR A 284 6.68 20.04 -2.18
CA THR A 284 5.60 19.07 -2.40
C THR A 284 4.34 19.55 -1.69
N GLU A 285 3.19 19.33 -2.31
CA GLU A 285 1.89 19.65 -1.72
C GLU A 285 1.14 18.37 -1.37
N GLY A 286 0.57 18.32 -0.15
CA GLY A 286 -0.13 17.15 0.38
C GLY A 286 0.79 16.17 1.09
N ASN A 287 0.18 15.13 1.61
CA ASN A 287 0.85 14.09 2.39
C ASN A 287 0.43 12.69 1.91
N TRP A 288 1.15 11.68 2.36
CA TRP A 288 0.77 10.30 2.06
C TRP A 288 -0.70 10.06 2.40
N PHE A 289 -1.13 10.33 3.63
CA PHE A 289 -2.54 10.25 4.04
C PHE A 289 -3.17 11.65 4.11
N PRO A 290 -4.36 11.84 3.53
CA PRO A 290 -5.13 10.89 2.72
C PRO A 290 -4.82 10.97 1.21
N ASP A 291 -3.90 11.84 0.75
CA ASP A 291 -3.80 12.28 -0.65
C ASP A 291 -3.43 11.17 -1.62
N ALA A 292 -2.65 10.18 -1.17
CA ALA A 292 -2.28 9.02 -1.99
C ALA A 292 -3.50 8.18 -2.44
N PHE A 293 -4.55 8.15 -1.65
CA PHE A 293 -5.78 7.42 -1.98
C PHE A 293 -6.54 8.06 -3.14
N ILE A 294 -6.37 9.38 -3.34
CA ILE A 294 -6.88 10.09 -4.52
C ILE A 294 -6.27 9.50 -5.79
N GLY A 295 -4.95 9.32 -5.79
CA GLY A 295 -4.25 8.81 -6.96
C GLY A 295 -4.56 7.34 -7.25
N SER A 296 -4.67 6.51 -6.21
CA SER A 296 -5.01 5.09 -6.36
C SER A 296 -6.40 4.91 -6.96
N MET A 297 -7.44 5.52 -6.38
CA MET A 297 -8.79 5.49 -6.93
C MET A 297 -8.86 6.23 -8.28
N GLY A 298 -8.18 7.38 -8.40
CA GLY A 298 -8.15 8.16 -9.64
C GLY A 298 -7.53 7.42 -10.82
N SER A 299 -6.54 6.56 -10.58
CA SER A 299 -5.95 5.70 -11.60
C SER A 299 -6.98 4.71 -12.16
N LEU A 300 -7.76 4.07 -11.29
CA LEU A 300 -8.84 3.17 -11.72
C LEU A 300 -9.96 3.94 -12.42
N GLN A 301 -10.36 5.09 -11.89
CA GLN A 301 -11.36 5.98 -12.51
C GLN A 301 -10.94 6.36 -13.94
N ALA A 302 -9.70 6.81 -14.12
CA ALA A 302 -9.15 7.23 -15.41
C ALA A 302 -9.10 6.06 -16.40
N PHE A 303 -8.71 4.87 -15.95
CA PHE A 303 -8.66 3.67 -16.78
C PHE A 303 -10.05 3.26 -17.25
N VAL A 304 -11.03 3.20 -16.36
CA VAL A 304 -12.43 2.81 -16.69
C VAL A 304 -13.11 3.85 -17.59
N ALA A 305 -12.71 5.11 -17.45
CA ALA A 305 -13.18 6.18 -18.34
C ALA A 305 -12.48 6.21 -19.71
N GLY A 306 -11.49 5.35 -19.95
CA GLY A 306 -10.70 5.34 -21.19
C GLY A 306 -9.74 6.55 -21.33
N ALA A 307 -9.50 7.28 -20.24
CA ALA A 307 -8.58 8.43 -20.23
C ALA A 307 -7.10 8.01 -20.18
N THR A 308 -6.82 6.76 -19.84
CA THR A 308 -5.51 6.11 -19.91
C THR A 308 -5.67 4.64 -20.28
N SER A 309 -4.65 4.07 -20.94
CA SER A 309 -4.54 2.63 -21.20
C SER A 309 -3.81 1.87 -20.09
N GLU A 310 -3.27 2.59 -19.08
CA GLU A 310 -2.47 2.00 -18.01
C GLU A 310 -3.27 1.89 -16.71
N LEU A 311 -3.15 0.74 -16.06
CA LEU A 311 -3.63 0.48 -14.70
C LEU A 311 -2.47 -0.15 -13.90
N PRO A 312 -1.57 0.68 -13.31
CA PRO A 312 -0.29 0.20 -12.78
C PRO A 312 -0.40 -0.79 -11.61
N THR A 313 -1.50 -0.73 -10.84
CA THR A 313 -1.72 -1.63 -9.69
C THR A 313 -2.80 -2.68 -9.97
N ARG A 314 -2.98 -3.08 -11.24
CA ARG A 314 -3.91 -4.17 -11.60
C ARG A 314 -3.59 -5.44 -10.82
N VAL A 315 -4.58 -6.28 -10.59
CA VAL A 315 -4.40 -7.51 -9.78
C VAL A 315 -3.27 -8.41 -10.27
N SER A 316 -2.98 -8.44 -11.58
CA SER A 316 -1.84 -9.20 -12.12
C SER A 316 -0.48 -8.62 -11.72
N ASP A 317 -0.33 -7.28 -11.63
CA ASP A 317 0.88 -6.65 -11.09
C ASP A 317 0.97 -6.83 -9.57
N ALA A 318 -0.16 -6.67 -8.87
CA ALA A 318 -0.26 -6.87 -7.43
C ALA A 318 0.10 -8.32 -7.00
N LEU A 319 -0.18 -9.30 -7.86
CA LEU A 319 0.20 -10.69 -7.63
C LEU A 319 1.73 -10.84 -7.52
N ASP A 320 2.50 -10.10 -8.31
CA ASP A 320 3.97 -10.11 -8.21
C ASP A 320 4.47 -9.44 -6.92
N THR A 321 3.75 -8.44 -6.38
CA THR A 321 4.02 -7.93 -5.03
C THR A 321 3.79 -9.03 -3.98
N MET A 322 2.69 -9.78 -4.07
CA MET A 322 2.41 -10.91 -3.16
C MET A 322 3.43 -12.05 -3.29
N ARG A 323 3.92 -12.33 -4.50
CA ARG A 323 5.02 -13.30 -4.73
C ARG A 323 6.30 -12.84 -4.03
N THR A 324 6.62 -11.55 -4.08
CA THR A 324 7.79 -10.98 -3.41
C THR A 324 7.65 -11.04 -1.89
N VAL A 325 6.45 -10.76 -1.36
CA VAL A 325 6.11 -10.92 0.07
C VAL A 325 6.29 -12.38 0.51
N GLU A 326 5.78 -13.34 -0.26
CA GLU A 326 5.94 -14.77 0.05
C GLU A 326 7.42 -15.18 0.03
N ALA A 327 8.17 -14.74 -0.98
CA ALA A 327 9.61 -15.00 -1.07
C ALA A 327 10.37 -14.45 0.17
N ALA A 328 9.96 -13.28 0.70
CA ALA A 328 10.55 -12.73 1.92
C ALA A 328 10.25 -13.58 3.16
N TYR A 329 9.03 -14.10 3.30
CA TYR A 329 8.70 -15.03 4.39
C TYR A 329 9.45 -16.35 4.27
N LEU A 330 9.52 -16.94 3.08
CA LEU A 330 10.28 -18.17 2.82
C LEU A 330 11.76 -17.98 3.13
N SER A 331 12.35 -16.88 2.64
CA SER A 331 13.75 -16.54 2.96
C SER A 331 13.98 -16.39 4.46
N SER A 332 13.04 -15.77 5.19
CA SER A 332 13.17 -15.59 6.64
C SER A 332 13.16 -16.91 7.44
N GLN A 333 12.62 -17.97 6.87
CA GLN A 333 12.61 -19.31 7.47
C GLN A 333 13.92 -20.06 7.25
N LEU A 334 14.75 -19.63 6.29
CA LEU A 334 16.04 -20.23 6.04
C LEU A 334 17.06 -19.79 7.10
N ASP A 335 17.94 -20.72 7.46
CA ASP A 335 19.06 -20.42 8.34
C ASP A 335 20.15 -19.64 7.58
N GLY A 336 20.73 -18.65 8.26
CA GLY A 336 21.91 -17.98 7.75
C GLY A 336 23.14 -18.89 7.81
N GLN A 337 24.28 -18.43 7.31
CA GLN A 337 25.54 -19.13 7.49
C GLN A 337 25.99 -19.06 8.96
N PRO A 338 26.35 -20.17 9.60
CA PRO A 338 26.94 -20.15 10.92
C PRO A 338 28.30 -19.42 10.89
N LEU A 339 28.71 -18.91 12.04
CA LEU A 339 30.07 -18.38 12.16
C LEU A 339 31.08 -19.50 11.89
N PRO A 340 32.11 -19.25 11.06
CA PRO A 340 33.20 -20.22 10.88
C PRO A 340 33.87 -20.55 12.21
N GLU A 341 34.16 -21.83 12.45
CA GLU A 341 34.96 -22.22 13.59
C GLU A 341 36.41 -21.71 13.42
N VAL A 342 36.91 -21.00 14.43
CA VAL A 342 38.33 -20.66 14.47
C VAL A 342 39.04 -21.85 15.05
N GLY A 343 39.80 -22.59 14.23
CA GLY A 343 40.59 -23.72 14.69
C GLY A 343 41.48 -23.30 15.85
N SER A 344 41.42 -24.07 16.95
CA SER A 344 42.29 -23.97 18.12
C SER A 344 43.74 -24.26 17.76
#